data_ab1966730d930af03ee6651a3b24d056
#
_entry.id   ab1966730d930af03ee6651a3b24d056
#
_cell.length_a   1.000
_cell.length_b   1.000
_cell.length_c   1.000
_cell.angle_alpha   90.00
_cell.angle_beta   90.00
_cell.angle_gamma   90.00
#
_symmetry.space_group_name_H-M   'P 1'
#
loop_
_entity.id
_entity.type
_entity.pdbx_description
1 polymer ?
#
loop_
_entity_poly.entity_id
_entity_poly.type
_entity_poly.pdbx_seq_one_letter_code
_entity_poly.pdbx_strand_id
1 'polypeptide(L)'
;GPEEKQLIADLTDRLRKYEDLMERMEVRKSAAELRAIWVPGNEYLQNAAPWATFKTDPEKAAAQIRLALNLIRFYAVLSSPFIPDASATLMTALQSSDDRWPDGDLEASLTRLQPGHGFSVPDVTFRKISDEQAVEWKSRFSGGQSAEAHQDI
;
A
#
# COMPACT_ATOMS: atom_id res chain seq x y z
N GLY A 1 -21.59 -7.01 -1.17
CA GLY A 1 -22.70 -6.02 -1.10
C GLY A 1 -22.47 -4.82 -2.03
N PRO A 2 -23.33 -3.81 -2.02
CA PRO A 2 -23.18 -2.64 -2.89
C PRO A 2 -21.92 -1.81 -2.57
N GLU A 3 -21.51 -1.75 -1.31
CA GLU A 3 -20.30 -1.02 -0.89
C GLU A 3 -19.03 -1.65 -1.44
N GLU A 4 -18.94 -2.99 -1.43
CA GLU A 4 -17.81 -3.73 -2.00
C GLU A 4 -17.74 -3.55 -3.53
N LYS A 5 -18.89 -3.54 -4.20
CA LYS A 5 -18.95 -3.29 -5.65
C LYS A 5 -18.46 -1.89 -5.99
N GLN A 6 -18.86 -0.88 -5.22
CA GLN A 6 -18.38 0.49 -5.40
C GLN A 6 -16.87 0.58 -5.17
N LEU A 7 -16.37 -0.03 -4.10
CA LEU A 7 -14.93 -0.11 -3.81
C LEU A 7 -14.15 -0.73 -4.99
N ILE A 8 -14.63 -1.85 -5.54
CA ILE A 8 -13.98 -2.53 -6.67
C ILE A 8 -13.98 -1.62 -7.90
N ALA A 9 -15.08 -0.94 -8.19
CA ALA A 9 -15.17 0.00 -9.31
C ALA A 9 -14.17 1.15 -9.17
N ASP A 10 -14.13 1.79 -8.01
CA ASP A 10 -13.23 2.91 -7.71
C ASP A 10 -11.76 2.48 -7.81
N LEU A 11 -11.41 1.32 -7.26
CA LEU A 11 -10.06 0.78 -7.33
C LEU A 11 -9.67 0.39 -8.77
N THR A 12 -10.61 -0.12 -9.57
CA THR A 12 -10.36 -0.48 -10.97
C THR A 12 -10.01 0.75 -11.80
N ASP A 13 -10.75 1.84 -11.64
CA ASP A 13 -10.49 3.07 -12.38
C ASP A 13 -9.15 3.71 -11.96
N ARG A 14 -8.83 3.69 -10.67
CA ARG A 14 -7.55 4.18 -10.16
C ARG A 14 -6.37 3.31 -10.60
N LEU A 15 -6.54 1.99 -10.64
CA LEU A 15 -5.50 1.07 -11.12
C LEU A 15 -5.15 1.36 -12.58
N ARG A 16 -6.14 1.50 -13.46
CA ARG A 16 -5.92 1.86 -14.87
C ARG A 16 -5.16 3.16 -15.02
N LYS A 17 -5.53 4.17 -14.24
CA LYS A 17 -4.83 5.46 -14.23
C LYS A 17 -3.39 5.33 -13.74
N TYR A 18 -3.17 4.55 -12.68
CA TYR A 18 -1.84 4.27 -12.15
C TYR A 18 -0.96 3.58 -13.18
N GLU A 19 -1.45 2.55 -13.86
CA GLU A 19 -0.76 1.84 -14.93
C GLU A 19 -0.40 2.76 -16.10
N ASP A 20 -1.34 3.57 -16.59
CA ASP A 20 -1.09 4.56 -17.66
C ASP A 20 0.01 5.56 -17.27
N LEU A 21 0.00 6.05 -16.04
CA LEU A 21 1.03 6.96 -15.53
C LEU A 21 2.40 6.28 -15.42
N MET A 22 2.45 5.00 -15.01
CA MET A 22 3.68 4.21 -14.95
C MET A 22 4.25 3.94 -16.34
N GLU A 23 3.42 3.56 -17.31
CA GLU A 23 3.83 3.35 -18.70
C GLU A 23 4.41 4.63 -19.32
N ARG A 24 3.86 5.77 -19.00
CA ARG A 24 4.36 7.08 -19.45
C ARG A 24 5.57 7.60 -18.65
N MET A 25 6.08 6.81 -17.70
CA MET A 25 7.20 7.19 -16.82
C MET A 25 6.93 8.47 -16.01
N GLU A 26 5.66 8.79 -15.72
CA GLU A 26 5.28 9.95 -14.91
C GLU A 26 5.38 9.63 -13.41
N VAL A 27 6.58 9.33 -12.92
CA VAL A 27 6.85 8.74 -11.60
C VAL A 27 6.21 9.51 -10.44
N ARG A 28 6.27 10.86 -10.44
CA ARG A 28 5.64 11.67 -9.37
C ARG A 28 4.13 11.51 -9.33
N LYS A 29 3.50 11.50 -10.51
CA LYS A 29 2.05 11.34 -10.62
C LYS A 29 1.64 9.90 -10.28
N SER A 30 2.44 8.91 -10.68
CA SER A 30 2.23 7.52 -10.31
C SER A 30 2.26 7.33 -8.79
N ALA A 31 3.25 7.89 -8.11
CA ALA A 31 3.33 7.84 -6.65
C ALA A 31 2.12 8.52 -5.97
N ALA A 32 1.65 9.64 -6.53
CA ALA A 32 0.45 10.33 -6.02
C ALA A 32 -0.81 9.48 -6.23
N GLU A 33 -0.96 8.84 -7.40
CA GLU A 33 -2.10 7.95 -7.67
C GLU A 33 -2.05 6.69 -6.82
N LEU A 34 -0.87 6.10 -6.58
CA LEU A 34 -0.71 4.98 -5.64
C LEU A 34 -1.23 5.34 -4.25
N ARG A 35 -0.89 6.52 -3.73
CA ARG A 35 -1.45 6.99 -2.45
C ARG A 35 -2.97 7.13 -2.50
N ALA A 36 -3.51 7.61 -3.62
CA ALA A 36 -4.95 7.73 -3.81
C ALA A 36 -5.66 6.36 -3.89
N ILE A 37 -4.97 5.30 -4.35
CA ILE A 37 -5.47 3.93 -4.35
C ILE A 37 -5.65 3.38 -2.92
N TRP A 38 -4.84 3.80 -1.95
CA TRP A 38 -4.98 3.34 -0.57
C TRP A 38 -6.22 3.91 0.15
N VAL A 39 -6.71 5.06 -0.28
CA VAL A 39 -7.79 5.80 0.40
C VAL A 39 -9.11 5.01 0.43
N PRO A 40 -9.66 4.53 -0.71
CA PRO A 40 -10.95 3.84 -0.71
C PRO A 40 -11.00 2.61 0.20
N GLY A 41 -9.91 1.85 0.29
CA GLY A 41 -9.86 0.69 1.18
C GLY A 41 -9.86 1.05 2.66
N ASN A 42 -9.17 2.15 3.03
CA ASN A 42 -9.21 2.66 4.39
C ASN A 42 -10.61 3.16 4.75
N GLU A 43 -11.26 3.90 3.87
CA GLU A 43 -12.63 4.39 4.05
C GLU A 43 -13.62 3.21 4.18
N TYR A 44 -13.49 2.21 3.30
CA TYR A 44 -14.29 0.99 3.39
C TYR A 44 -14.14 0.31 4.75
N LEU A 45 -12.91 0.10 5.23
CA LEU A 45 -12.67 -0.57 6.51
C LEU A 45 -13.23 0.21 7.71
N GLN A 46 -13.14 1.54 7.68
CA GLN A 46 -13.71 2.42 8.71
C GLN A 46 -15.25 2.31 8.71
N ASN A 47 -15.88 2.33 7.55
CA ASN A 47 -17.33 2.28 7.42
C ASN A 47 -17.89 0.87 7.74
N ALA A 48 -17.24 -0.17 7.24
CA ALA A 48 -17.62 -1.56 7.49
C ALA A 48 -17.47 -1.96 8.96
N ALA A 49 -16.52 -1.35 9.67
CA ALA A 49 -16.26 -1.53 11.10
C ALA A 49 -16.36 -3.00 11.57
N PRO A 50 -15.53 -3.94 11.05
CA PRO A 50 -15.67 -5.37 11.32
C PRO A 50 -15.60 -5.71 12.82
N TRP A 51 -14.90 -4.90 13.62
CA TRP A 51 -14.86 -5.03 15.09
C TRP A 51 -16.21 -4.79 15.75
N ALA A 52 -17.07 -3.95 15.18
CA ALA A 52 -18.44 -3.74 15.63
C ALA A 52 -19.37 -4.81 15.07
N THR A 53 -19.26 -5.10 13.76
CA THR A 53 -20.06 -6.11 13.06
C THR A 53 -19.89 -7.50 13.67
N PHE A 54 -18.68 -7.84 14.15
CA PHE A 54 -18.40 -9.14 14.79
C PHE A 54 -19.33 -9.47 15.97
N LYS A 55 -19.81 -8.45 16.68
CA LYS A 55 -20.72 -8.64 17.84
C LYS A 55 -22.12 -9.09 17.44
N THR A 56 -22.57 -8.78 16.25
CA THR A 56 -23.93 -9.02 15.75
C THR A 56 -23.98 -10.00 14.60
N ASP A 57 -22.93 -10.04 13.76
CA ASP A 57 -22.84 -10.89 12.58
C ASP A 57 -21.37 -11.29 12.34
N PRO A 58 -20.91 -12.38 13.01
CA PRO A 58 -19.52 -12.85 12.87
C PRO A 58 -19.15 -13.28 11.45
N GLU A 59 -20.11 -13.83 10.68
CA GLU A 59 -19.82 -14.27 9.29
C GLU A 59 -19.57 -13.07 8.37
N LYS A 60 -20.38 -12.03 8.50
CA LYS A 60 -20.17 -10.77 7.78
C LYS A 60 -18.84 -10.13 8.18
N ALA A 61 -18.53 -10.09 9.46
CA ALA A 61 -17.26 -9.56 9.94
C ALA A 61 -16.05 -10.34 9.37
N ALA A 62 -16.15 -11.68 9.33
CA ALA A 62 -15.11 -12.52 8.73
C ALA A 62 -14.91 -12.22 7.22
N ALA A 63 -16.00 -12.00 6.48
CA ALA A 63 -15.94 -11.61 5.07
C ALA A 63 -15.27 -10.24 4.88
N GLN A 64 -15.60 -9.26 5.74
CA GLN A 64 -14.99 -7.92 5.74
C GLN A 64 -13.48 -7.98 6.04
N ILE A 65 -13.06 -8.76 7.03
CA ILE A 65 -11.63 -8.97 7.37
C ILE A 65 -10.91 -9.67 6.21
N ARG A 66 -11.49 -10.68 5.60
CA ARG A 66 -10.91 -11.34 4.43
C ARG A 66 -10.69 -10.37 3.27
N LEU A 67 -11.67 -9.51 2.99
CA LEU A 67 -11.51 -8.47 1.97
C LEU A 67 -10.39 -7.49 2.36
N ALA A 68 -10.31 -7.07 3.62
CA ALA A 68 -9.23 -6.20 4.11
C ALA A 68 -7.85 -6.83 3.92
N LEU A 69 -7.67 -8.12 4.22
CA LEU A 69 -6.40 -8.83 4.00
C LEU A 69 -6.03 -8.90 2.50
N ASN A 70 -7.03 -9.14 1.63
CA ASN A 70 -6.81 -9.11 0.18
C ASN A 70 -6.47 -7.70 -0.33
N LEU A 71 -7.06 -6.64 0.25
CA LEU A 71 -6.68 -5.26 -0.05
C LEU A 71 -5.24 -4.96 0.36
N ILE A 72 -4.79 -5.43 1.54
CA ILE A 72 -3.39 -5.28 1.97
C ILE A 72 -2.46 -5.97 0.98
N ARG A 73 -2.77 -7.19 0.53
CA ARG A 73 -2.00 -7.89 -0.50
C ARG A 73 -1.96 -7.09 -1.81
N PHE A 74 -3.09 -6.62 -2.28
CA PHE A 74 -3.22 -5.79 -3.47
C PHE A 74 -2.35 -4.52 -3.36
N TYR A 75 -2.43 -3.82 -2.24
CA TYR A 75 -1.61 -2.63 -1.99
C TYR A 75 -0.11 -2.94 -1.91
N ALA A 76 0.28 -4.05 -1.31
CA ALA A 76 1.68 -4.48 -1.26
C ALA A 76 2.23 -4.70 -2.68
N VAL A 77 1.48 -5.38 -3.55
CA VAL A 77 1.88 -5.60 -4.94
C VAL A 77 2.03 -4.28 -5.69
N LEU A 78 1.03 -3.40 -5.63
CA LEU A 78 1.06 -2.11 -6.34
C LEU A 78 2.14 -1.16 -5.81
N SER A 79 2.50 -1.29 -4.53
CA SER A 79 3.48 -0.43 -3.87
C SER A 79 4.93 -0.89 -4.08
N SER A 80 5.14 -2.13 -4.52
CA SER A 80 6.48 -2.72 -4.65
C SER A 80 7.45 -1.92 -5.53
N PRO A 81 7.02 -1.22 -6.60
CA PRO A 81 7.94 -0.38 -7.38
C PRO A 81 8.48 0.83 -6.62
N PHE A 82 7.79 1.29 -5.58
CA PHE A 82 8.16 2.49 -4.81
C PHE A 82 8.72 2.17 -3.43
N ILE A 83 8.18 1.16 -2.75
CA ILE A 83 8.53 0.78 -1.38
C ILE A 83 8.70 -0.75 -1.26
N PRO A 84 9.70 -1.34 -1.95
CA PRO A 84 9.85 -2.79 -2.07
C PRO A 84 10.00 -3.50 -0.72
N ASP A 85 10.74 -2.94 0.22
CA ASP A 85 10.98 -3.55 1.54
C ASP A 85 9.70 -3.63 2.38
N ALA A 86 8.90 -2.55 2.38
CA ALA A 86 7.62 -2.54 3.06
C ALA A 86 6.63 -3.52 2.41
N SER A 87 6.62 -3.59 1.07
CA SER A 87 5.81 -4.55 0.32
C SER A 87 6.19 -6.00 0.67
N ALA A 88 7.49 -6.32 0.70
CA ALA A 88 7.98 -7.64 1.08
C ALA A 88 7.60 -8.01 2.53
N THR A 89 7.70 -7.06 3.46
CA THR A 89 7.28 -7.24 4.85
C THR A 89 5.79 -7.58 4.95
N LEU A 90 4.94 -6.87 4.22
CA LEU A 90 3.49 -7.13 4.18
C LEU A 90 3.18 -8.49 3.56
N MET A 91 3.84 -8.87 2.46
CA MET A 91 3.64 -10.18 1.81
C MET A 91 4.07 -11.33 2.74
N THR A 92 5.16 -11.17 3.47
CA THR A 92 5.60 -12.13 4.49
C THR A 92 4.58 -12.25 5.62
N ALA A 93 4.08 -11.13 6.14
CA ALA A 93 3.06 -11.10 7.18
C ALA A 93 1.75 -11.76 6.74
N LEU A 94 1.37 -11.60 5.49
CA LEU A 94 0.22 -12.27 4.86
C LEU A 94 0.50 -13.73 4.51
N GLN A 95 1.70 -14.26 4.72
CA GLN A 95 2.10 -15.61 4.34
C GLN A 95 1.75 -15.92 2.88
N SER A 96 1.92 -14.95 1.99
CA SER A 96 1.59 -15.03 0.58
C SER A 96 2.81 -14.78 -0.29
N SER A 97 3.03 -15.69 -1.25
CA SER A 97 4.01 -15.50 -2.33
C SER A 97 3.36 -15.06 -3.65
N ASP A 98 2.04 -14.81 -3.64
CA ASP A 98 1.30 -14.38 -4.82
C ASP A 98 1.45 -12.86 -5.03
N ASP A 99 2.53 -12.49 -5.70
CA ASP A 99 2.89 -11.12 -6.08
C ASP A 99 2.43 -10.71 -7.48
N ARG A 100 1.56 -11.52 -8.11
CA ARG A 100 1.05 -11.24 -9.44
C ARG A 100 0.34 -9.90 -9.48
N TRP A 101 0.74 -9.10 -10.47
CA TRP A 101 0.05 -7.85 -10.79
C TRP A 101 -1.43 -8.12 -11.14
N PRO A 102 -2.36 -7.26 -10.74
CA PRO A 102 -3.76 -7.41 -11.14
C PRO A 102 -3.90 -7.22 -12.66
N ASP A 103 -4.49 -8.18 -13.35
CA ASP A 103 -4.60 -8.23 -14.80
C ASP A 103 -6.05 -8.06 -15.30
N GLY A 104 -6.68 -6.95 -14.93
CA GLY A 104 -8.00 -6.56 -15.42
C GLY A 104 -9.18 -7.11 -14.65
N ASP A 105 -9.07 -8.21 -13.90
CA ASP A 105 -10.11 -8.71 -13.00
C ASP A 105 -9.73 -8.44 -11.53
N LEU A 106 -10.09 -7.23 -11.07
CA LEU A 106 -9.79 -6.83 -9.71
C LEU A 106 -10.60 -7.65 -8.68
N GLU A 107 -11.81 -8.08 -9.01
CA GLU A 107 -12.62 -8.91 -8.11
C GLU A 107 -11.91 -10.25 -7.85
N ALA A 108 -11.41 -10.91 -8.88
CA ALA A 108 -10.60 -12.12 -8.73
C ALA A 108 -9.31 -11.85 -7.95
N SER A 109 -8.66 -10.70 -8.14
CA SER A 109 -7.48 -10.31 -7.38
C SER A 109 -7.77 -10.15 -5.89
N LEU A 110 -8.93 -9.62 -5.52
CA LEU A 110 -9.35 -9.40 -4.13
C LEU A 110 -9.94 -10.63 -3.44
N THR A 111 -9.92 -11.79 -4.07
CA THR A 111 -10.38 -13.06 -3.51
C THR A 111 -9.29 -14.12 -3.40
N ARG A 112 -8.03 -13.78 -3.66
CA ARG A 112 -6.91 -14.74 -3.67
C ARG A 112 -6.59 -15.34 -2.31
N LEU A 113 -6.72 -14.56 -1.24
CA LEU A 113 -6.63 -15.08 0.13
C LEU A 113 -7.99 -15.66 0.52
N GLN A 114 -8.03 -16.97 0.67
CA GLN A 114 -9.25 -17.72 0.94
C GLN A 114 -9.57 -17.79 2.44
N PRO A 115 -10.80 -18.20 2.83
CA PRO A 115 -11.11 -18.50 4.22
C PRO A 115 -10.12 -19.48 4.86
N GLY A 116 -9.69 -19.19 6.09
CA GLY A 116 -8.68 -20.02 6.80
C GLY A 116 -7.23 -19.71 6.44
N HIS A 117 -6.97 -18.76 5.54
CA HIS A 117 -5.61 -18.32 5.26
C HIS A 117 -4.97 -17.68 6.50
N GLY A 118 -3.77 -18.18 6.86
CA GLY A 118 -3.01 -17.67 8.01
C GLY A 118 -2.32 -16.35 7.71
N PHE A 119 -2.19 -15.51 8.72
CA PHE A 119 -1.40 -14.28 8.63
C PHE A 119 -0.80 -13.95 10.01
N SER A 120 0.19 -13.08 10.01
CA SER A 120 0.78 -12.50 11.21
C SER A 120 0.70 -10.98 11.15
N VAL A 121 0.75 -10.33 12.31
CA VAL A 121 0.83 -8.86 12.37
C VAL A 121 2.30 -8.49 12.44
N PRO A 122 2.84 -7.75 11.48
CA PRO A 122 4.25 -7.34 11.50
C PRO A 122 4.47 -6.25 12.56
N ASP A 123 5.73 -6.06 12.94
CA ASP A 123 6.15 -4.86 13.66
C ASP A 123 5.88 -3.60 12.84
N VAL A 124 6.07 -2.43 13.48
CA VAL A 124 5.87 -1.13 12.84
C VAL A 124 6.71 -1.03 11.55
N THR A 125 6.02 -0.99 10.42
CA THR A 125 6.63 -0.97 9.08
C THR A 125 7.28 0.38 8.76
N PHE A 126 6.70 1.47 9.26
CA PHE A 126 7.20 2.83 9.05
C PHE A 126 7.46 3.50 10.39
N ARG A 127 8.66 4.07 10.55
CA ARG A 127 9.04 4.87 11.72
C ARG A 127 9.19 6.32 11.29
N LYS A 128 8.78 7.23 12.17
CA LYS A 128 9.04 8.65 11.96
C LYS A 128 10.55 8.90 12.04
N ILE A 129 11.07 9.59 11.04
CA ILE A 129 12.47 10.03 11.03
C ILE A 129 12.61 11.12 12.09
N SER A 130 13.56 10.97 13.01
CA SER A 130 13.85 12.00 14.01
C SER A 130 14.63 13.18 13.39
N ASP A 131 14.58 14.32 14.06
CA ASP A 131 15.31 15.51 13.59
C ASP A 131 16.82 15.26 13.55
N GLU A 132 17.37 14.50 14.50
CA GLU A 132 18.78 14.11 14.53
C GLU A 132 19.15 13.24 13.34
N GLN A 133 18.31 12.23 13.01
CA GLN A 133 18.52 11.39 11.82
C GLN A 133 18.44 12.20 10.53
N ALA A 134 17.53 13.18 10.46
CA ALA A 134 17.41 14.05 9.30
C ALA A 134 18.66 14.91 9.10
N VAL A 135 19.23 15.45 10.20
CA VAL A 135 20.49 16.22 10.17
C VAL A 135 21.65 15.33 9.75
N GLU A 136 21.81 14.15 10.35
CA GLU A 136 22.86 13.18 9.99
C GLU A 136 22.78 12.82 8.49
N TRP A 137 21.61 12.49 8.00
CA TRP A 137 21.44 12.10 6.59
C TRP A 137 21.69 13.26 5.63
N LYS A 138 21.26 14.47 5.98
CA LYS A 138 21.60 15.66 5.20
C LYS A 138 23.11 15.86 5.12
N SER A 139 23.83 15.73 6.23
CA SER A 139 25.28 15.84 6.24
C SER A 139 25.95 14.74 5.41
N ARG A 140 25.48 13.49 5.53
CA ARG A 140 26.04 12.33 4.84
C ARG A 140 25.78 12.34 3.34
N PHE A 141 24.61 12.83 2.89
CA PHE A 141 24.16 12.73 1.51
C PHE A 141 24.06 14.07 0.77
N SER A 142 24.47 15.19 1.38
CA SER A 142 24.45 16.51 0.74
C SER A 142 25.48 16.72 -0.36
N GLY A 143 26.25 15.67 -0.72
CA GLY A 143 27.35 15.77 -1.68
C GLY A 143 28.32 16.87 -1.23
N GLY A 144 29.57 16.56 -0.88
CA GLY A 144 30.51 17.55 -0.41
C GLY A 144 30.75 18.65 -1.46
N GLN A 145 29.92 19.68 -1.44
CA GLN A 145 30.38 20.99 -1.85
C GLN A 145 31.25 21.50 -0.70
N SER A 146 32.49 21.05 -0.74
CA SER A 146 33.57 21.71 -0.08
C SER A 146 33.44 23.18 -0.44
N ALA A 147 33.31 24.03 0.56
CA ALA A 147 33.62 25.45 0.42
C ALA A 147 35.13 25.55 0.07
N GLU A 148 35.49 25.27 -1.19
CA GLU A 148 36.78 25.66 -1.73
C GLU A 148 36.62 27.02 -2.40
N ALA A 149 37.17 27.95 -1.64
CA ALA A 149 37.97 29.05 -2.18
C ALA A 149 37.30 30.07 -3.09
N HIS A 150 36.82 31.14 -2.52
CA HIS A 150 37.20 32.43 -3.07
C HIS A 150 38.15 33.12 -2.07
N GLN A 151 39.40 32.59 -2.00
CA GLN A 151 40.59 33.37 -1.80
C GLN A 151 41.22 33.42 -3.19
N ASP A 152 41.08 34.56 -3.83
CA ASP A 152 42.20 35.13 -4.60
C ASP A 152 41.81 36.49 -5.15
N ILE A 153 42.60 37.46 -4.67
CA ILE A 153 43.14 38.71 -5.22
C ILE A 153 42.22 39.91 -5.13
#